data_1ea73b38aa130d781a72adae2a408654
#
_entry.id   1ea73b38aa130d781a72adae2a408654
#
_cell.length_a   1.000
_cell.length_b   1.000
_cell.length_c   1.000
_cell.angle_alpha   90.00
_cell.angle_beta   90.00
_cell.angle_gamma   90.00
#
_symmetry.space_group_name_H-M   'P 1'
#
loop_
_entity.id
_entity.type
_entity.pdbx_description
1 polymer ?
#
loop_
_entity_poly.entity_id
_entity_poly.type
_entity_poly.pdbx_seq_one_letter_code
_entity_poly.pdbx_strand_id
1 'polypeptide(L)'
;MKNLGHRLGASGTILENTIEGLSKSLDLVSDKRFKYWEFDVRESSDRVLLAFHDDRINVDGKMIEIKELSFEEISNAGTSMMINIPTFKQIIEALKDRDERVMIEIKNVHSDNGRENLLSSVSSNGNWMLMSTPERFIESFPSENRDLWNIRARDLGVKLVRVGRHRIDLFKASKNRIAWYYAKPKWFFGI
;
A
#
# COMPACT_ATOMS: atom_id res chain seq x y z
N MET A 1 18.51 8.67 4.03
CA MET A 1 18.66 8.47 2.57
C MET A 1 17.35 7.86 2.08
N LYS A 2 16.71 8.41 1.05
CA LYS A 2 15.43 7.94 0.50
C LYS A 2 15.66 6.60 -0.25
N ASN A 3 14.76 5.62 -0.08
CA ASN A 3 14.81 4.36 -0.80
C ASN A 3 14.58 4.60 -2.31
N LEU A 4 15.44 4.07 -3.18
CA LEU A 4 15.28 4.22 -4.62
C LEU A 4 14.10 3.44 -5.20
N GLY A 5 13.69 2.32 -4.57
CA GLY A 5 12.53 1.54 -5.00
C GLY A 5 11.17 2.10 -4.57
N HIS A 6 11.11 3.34 -4.05
CA HIS A 6 9.87 4.00 -3.63
C HIS A 6 8.95 4.26 -4.83
N ARG A 7 7.68 3.87 -4.72
CA ARG A 7 6.66 3.89 -5.79
C ARG A 7 7.14 3.21 -7.08
N LEU A 8 7.63 1.97 -6.91
CA LEU A 8 8.20 1.15 -7.97
C LEU A 8 9.40 1.80 -8.69
N GLY A 9 10.20 2.59 -7.95
CA GLY A 9 11.40 3.26 -8.46
C GLY A 9 11.15 4.57 -9.20
N ALA A 10 9.91 4.94 -9.45
CA ALA A 10 9.52 6.09 -10.26
C ALA A 10 8.97 7.28 -9.45
N SER A 11 9.24 7.32 -8.14
CA SER A 11 8.72 8.34 -7.22
C SER A 11 8.98 9.78 -7.70
N GLY A 12 7.92 10.59 -7.75
CA GLY A 12 7.97 11.98 -8.19
C GLY A 12 7.93 12.16 -9.71
N THR A 13 7.63 11.10 -10.43
CA THR A 13 7.36 11.13 -11.88
C THR A 13 5.93 10.73 -12.18
N ILE A 14 5.47 10.95 -13.41
CA ILE A 14 4.16 10.49 -13.88
C ILE A 14 4.03 8.96 -13.86
N LEU A 15 5.15 8.22 -13.85
CA LEU A 15 5.19 6.74 -13.89
C LEU A 15 5.19 6.10 -12.49
N GLU A 16 5.06 6.86 -11.41
CA GLU A 16 5.03 6.28 -10.07
C GLU A 16 3.88 5.28 -9.90
N ASN A 17 4.15 4.18 -9.20
CA ASN A 17 3.20 3.08 -8.98
C ASN A 17 2.72 2.37 -10.28
N THR A 18 3.46 2.46 -11.37
CA THR A 18 3.12 1.79 -12.64
C THR A 18 4.07 0.65 -13.00
N ILE A 19 3.61 -0.29 -13.82
CA ILE A 19 4.45 -1.36 -14.37
C ILE A 19 5.54 -0.79 -15.29
N GLU A 20 5.23 0.27 -16.03
CA GLU A 20 6.21 0.96 -16.87
C GLU A 20 7.31 1.60 -16.01
N GLY A 21 6.94 2.27 -14.92
CA GLY A 21 7.90 2.84 -13.96
C GLY A 21 8.81 1.77 -13.37
N LEU A 22 8.25 0.62 -12.94
CA LEU A 22 9.02 -0.53 -12.48
C LEU A 22 10.01 -0.99 -13.55
N SER A 23 9.54 -1.22 -14.78
CA SER A 23 10.37 -1.74 -15.88
C SER A 23 11.55 -0.83 -16.20
N LYS A 24 11.36 0.49 -16.16
CA LYS A 24 12.42 1.50 -16.38
C LYS A 24 13.38 1.65 -15.20
N SER A 25 13.02 1.09 -14.04
CA SER A 25 13.76 1.26 -12.78
C SER A 25 14.49 0.00 -12.31
N LEU A 26 14.47 -1.07 -13.08
CA LEU A 26 15.04 -2.36 -12.67
C LEU A 26 16.51 -2.29 -12.30
N ASP A 27 17.30 -1.45 -12.99
CA ASP A 27 18.74 -1.28 -12.72
C ASP A 27 19.03 -0.67 -11.34
N LEU A 28 18.05 -0.02 -10.73
CA LEU A 28 18.18 0.58 -9.40
C LEU A 28 18.53 -0.44 -8.31
N VAL A 29 18.23 -1.72 -8.50
CA VAL A 29 18.54 -2.79 -7.54
C VAL A 29 20.04 -2.93 -7.27
N SER A 30 20.88 -2.55 -8.24
CA SER A 30 22.33 -2.58 -8.13
C SER A 30 22.90 -1.41 -7.30
N ASP A 31 22.12 -0.36 -7.04
CA ASP A 31 22.55 0.80 -6.25
C ASP A 31 22.40 0.52 -4.74
N LYS A 32 23.45 0.80 -3.95
CA LYS A 32 23.45 0.66 -2.48
C LYS A 32 22.35 1.43 -1.74
N ARG A 33 21.70 2.40 -2.40
CA ARG A 33 20.57 3.18 -1.88
C ARG A 33 19.24 2.46 -2.10
N PHE A 34 19.19 1.45 -2.98
CA PHE A 34 18.03 0.58 -3.10
C PHE A 34 17.91 -0.29 -1.84
N LYS A 35 16.69 -0.44 -1.32
CA LYS A 35 16.40 -1.22 -0.11
C LYS A 35 15.32 -2.26 -0.35
N TYR A 36 14.30 -1.92 -1.10
CA TYR A 36 13.12 -2.71 -1.42
C TYR A 36 12.28 -1.98 -2.47
N TRP A 37 11.51 -2.71 -3.23
CA TRP A 37 10.40 -2.13 -3.98
C TRP A 37 9.30 -1.71 -3.02
N GLU A 38 8.71 -0.57 -3.27
CA GLU A 38 7.59 -0.09 -2.49
C GLU A 38 6.53 0.46 -3.43
N PHE A 39 5.26 0.20 -3.11
CA PHE A 39 4.13 0.77 -3.83
C PHE A 39 2.91 0.95 -2.92
N ASP A 40 2.04 1.87 -3.33
CA ASP A 40 0.84 2.24 -2.62
C ASP A 40 -0.36 1.44 -3.13
N VAL A 41 -1.18 0.87 -2.22
CA VAL A 41 -2.38 0.12 -2.59
C VAL A 41 -3.65 0.80 -2.10
N ARG A 42 -4.65 0.85 -2.99
CA ARG A 42 -6.01 1.33 -2.75
C ARG A 42 -7.04 0.33 -3.26
N GLU A 43 -8.28 0.54 -2.87
CA GLU A 43 -9.42 -0.24 -3.34
C GLU A 43 -10.45 0.69 -3.98
N SER A 44 -10.91 0.32 -5.19
CA SER A 44 -11.99 0.98 -5.93
C SER A 44 -13.37 0.66 -5.34
N SER A 45 -14.42 1.36 -5.77
CA SER A 45 -15.81 1.11 -5.33
C SER A 45 -16.29 -0.31 -5.66
N ASP A 46 -15.83 -0.88 -6.77
CA ASP A 46 -16.11 -2.24 -7.22
C ASP A 46 -15.13 -3.30 -6.67
N ARG A 47 -14.37 -2.93 -5.59
CA ARG A 47 -13.50 -3.81 -4.80
C ARG A 47 -12.27 -4.34 -5.54
N VAL A 48 -11.82 -3.63 -6.55
CA VAL A 48 -10.54 -3.93 -7.22
C VAL A 48 -9.40 -3.24 -6.48
N LEU A 49 -8.40 -4.01 -6.05
CA LEU A 49 -7.16 -3.45 -5.52
C LEU A 49 -6.30 -2.95 -6.68
N LEU A 50 -5.78 -1.74 -6.54
CA LEU A 50 -4.96 -1.05 -7.55
C LEU A 50 -3.81 -0.31 -6.90
N ALA A 51 -2.79 0.05 -7.71
CA ALA A 51 -1.68 0.85 -7.22
C ALA A 51 -1.84 2.32 -7.62
N PHE A 52 -2.04 3.16 -6.61
CA PHE A 52 -2.15 4.61 -6.77
C PHE A 52 -1.88 5.33 -5.45
N HIS A 53 -1.13 6.45 -5.51
CA HIS A 53 -0.74 7.16 -4.28
C HIS A 53 -1.84 8.04 -3.73
N ASP A 54 -2.44 8.91 -4.55
CA ASP A 54 -3.32 9.97 -4.09
C ASP A 54 -4.72 9.45 -3.72
N ASP A 55 -5.40 10.16 -2.82
CA ASP A 55 -6.77 9.82 -2.42
C ASP A 55 -7.78 10.07 -3.53
N ARG A 56 -7.46 10.98 -4.46
CA ARG A 56 -8.34 11.46 -5.52
C ARG A 56 -7.66 11.43 -6.86
N ILE A 57 -8.44 11.28 -7.90
CA ILE A 57 -8.03 11.36 -9.29
C ILE A 57 -8.90 12.37 -10.05
N ASN A 58 -8.33 13.01 -11.05
CA ASN A 58 -9.08 13.94 -11.91
C ASN A 58 -9.92 13.16 -12.94
N VAL A 59 -11.23 13.33 -12.87
CA VAL A 59 -12.19 12.82 -13.86
C VAL A 59 -12.93 14.02 -14.44
N ASP A 60 -12.68 14.34 -15.70
CA ASP A 60 -13.31 15.45 -16.42
C ASP A 60 -13.25 16.80 -15.67
N GLY A 61 -12.07 17.12 -15.10
CA GLY A 61 -11.82 18.36 -14.37
C GLY A 61 -12.27 18.37 -12.91
N LYS A 62 -12.80 17.26 -12.39
CA LYS A 62 -13.21 17.12 -10.99
C LYS A 62 -12.32 16.12 -10.25
N MET A 63 -11.89 16.47 -9.04
CA MET A 63 -11.15 15.58 -8.15
C MET A 63 -12.12 14.68 -7.38
N ILE A 64 -12.17 13.38 -7.76
CA ILE A 64 -13.07 12.37 -7.16
C ILE A 64 -12.23 11.37 -6.35
N GLU A 65 -12.77 10.91 -5.23
CA GLU A 65 -12.08 9.92 -4.39
C GLU A 65 -12.02 8.54 -5.08
N ILE A 66 -10.85 7.90 -5.03
CA ILE A 66 -10.62 6.58 -5.66
C ILE A 66 -11.66 5.55 -5.19
N LYS A 67 -12.02 5.55 -3.90
CA LYS A 67 -13.00 4.61 -3.33
C LYS A 67 -14.45 4.80 -3.84
N GLU A 68 -14.74 5.92 -4.52
CA GLU A 68 -16.05 6.23 -5.07
C GLU A 68 -16.18 5.82 -6.55
N LEU A 69 -15.05 5.51 -7.21
CA LEU A 69 -14.97 5.17 -8.62
C LEU A 69 -14.77 3.66 -8.80
N SER A 70 -15.34 3.09 -9.85
CA SER A 70 -15.00 1.76 -10.34
C SER A 70 -13.57 1.74 -10.89
N PHE A 71 -12.98 0.56 -10.98
CA PHE A 71 -11.64 0.43 -11.57
C PHE A 71 -11.62 0.90 -13.05
N GLU A 72 -12.70 0.67 -13.79
CA GLU A 72 -12.83 1.13 -15.18
C GLU A 72 -12.76 2.66 -15.26
N GLU A 73 -13.50 3.38 -14.42
CA GLU A 73 -13.46 4.85 -14.37
C GLU A 73 -12.07 5.37 -13.98
N ILE A 74 -11.42 4.73 -13.00
CA ILE A 74 -10.05 5.07 -12.60
C ILE A 74 -9.06 4.84 -13.75
N SER A 75 -9.17 3.71 -14.45
CA SER A 75 -8.33 3.37 -15.59
C SER A 75 -8.49 4.36 -16.74
N ASN A 76 -9.73 4.77 -17.05
CA ASN A 76 -10.02 5.77 -18.07
C ASN A 76 -9.46 7.14 -17.69
N ALA A 77 -9.61 7.56 -16.43
CA ALA A 77 -9.00 8.77 -15.91
C ALA A 77 -7.46 8.72 -16.02
N GLY A 78 -6.85 7.58 -15.65
CA GLY A 78 -5.42 7.35 -15.82
C GLY A 78 -4.98 7.50 -17.27
N THR A 79 -5.70 6.88 -18.21
CA THR A 79 -5.42 6.98 -19.65
C THR A 79 -5.46 8.44 -20.14
N SER A 80 -6.43 9.22 -19.68
CA SER A 80 -6.53 10.66 -20.00
C SER A 80 -5.32 11.46 -19.49
N MET A 81 -4.65 10.98 -18.44
CA MET A 81 -3.40 11.53 -17.90
C MET A 81 -2.14 10.86 -18.49
N MET A 82 -2.28 10.00 -19.50
CA MET A 82 -1.20 9.19 -20.09
C MET A 82 -0.53 8.23 -19.07
N ILE A 83 -1.31 7.73 -18.10
CA ILE A 83 -0.85 6.78 -17.09
C ILE A 83 -1.66 5.50 -17.22
N ASN A 84 -0.98 4.36 -17.25
CA ASN A 84 -1.62 3.06 -17.12
C ASN A 84 -1.61 2.65 -15.64
N ILE A 85 -2.72 2.86 -14.93
CA ILE A 85 -2.87 2.51 -13.51
C ILE A 85 -3.05 0.99 -13.39
N PRO A 86 -2.11 0.27 -12.76
CA PRO A 86 -2.19 -1.19 -12.70
C PRO A 86 -3.06 -1.66 -11.53
N THR A 87 -3.68 -2.82 -11.71
CA THR A 87 -4.24 -3.55 -10.59
C THR A 87 -3.12 -4.11 -9.69
N PHE A 88 -3.45 -4.35 -8.42
CA PHE A 88 -2.57 -5.01 -7.47
C PHE A 88 -2.07 -6.37 -8.01
N LYS A 89 -2.97 -7.15 -8.63
CA LYS A 89 -2.63 -8.44 -9.24
C LYS A 89 -1.56 -8.32 -10.32
N GLN A 90 -1.63 -7.28 -11.16
CA GLN A 90 -0.62 -7.06 -12.21
C GLN A 90 0.76 -6.74 -11.61
N ILE A 91 0.81 -5.98 -10.50
CA ILE A 91 2.08 -5.70 -9.81
C ILE A 91 2.63 -6.96 -9.14
N ILE A 92 1.79 -7.76 -8.48
CA ILE A 92 2.22 -9.05 -7.92
C ILE A 92 2.84 -9.91 -9.01
N GLU A 93 2.19 -10.03 -10.16
CA GLU A 93 2.69 -10.81 -11.29
C GLU A 93 4.04 -10.29 -11.81
N ALA A 94 4.22 -8.97 -11.85
CA ALA A 94 5.49 -8.36 -12.28
C ALA A 94 6.64 -8.51 -11.27
N LEU A 95 6.32 -8.77 -9.99
CA LEU A 95 7.31 -8.87 -8.90
C LEU A 95 7.52 -10.29 -8.37
N LYS A 96 6.65 -11.28 -8.72
CA LYS A 96 6.61 -12.61 -8.08
C LYS A 96 7.91 -13.41 -8.21
N ASP A 97 8.62 -13.26 -9.34
CA ASP A 97 9.85 -14.01 -9.64
C ASP A 97 11.11 -13.19 -9.27
N ARG A 98 10.97 -12.17 -8.43
CA ARG A 98 12.05 -11.29 -8.00
C ARG A 98 12.42 -11.55 -6.54
N ASP A 99 13.70 -11.53 -6.24
CA ASP A 99 14.25 -11.80 -4.90
C ASP A 99 14.25 -10.57 -3.99
N GLU A 100 14.01 -9.37 -4.52
CA GLU A 100 14.05 -8.16 -3.74
C GLU A 100 12.87 -8.08 -2.76
N ARG A 101 13.11 -7.44 -1.63
CA ARG A 101 12.04 -7.14 -0.66
C ARG A 101 10.99 -6.23 -1.26
N VAL A 102 9.73 -6.47 -0.90
CA VAL A 102 8.62 -5.61 -1.29
C VAL A 102 7.91 -5.06 -0.06
N MET A 103 7.61 -3.78 -0.07
CA MET A 103 6.84 -3.07 0.96
C MET A 103 5.56 -2.52 0.32
N ILE A 104 4.42 -2.96 0.78
CA ILE A 104 3.11 -2.54 0.26
C ILE A 104 2.49 -1.56 1.26
N GLU A 105 2.38 -0.29 0.88
CA GLU A 105 1.73 0.72 1.72
C GLU A 105 0.21 0.72 1.51
N ILE A 106 -0.54 0.36 2.55
CA ILE A 106 -1.99 0.43 2.52
C ILE A 106 -2.41 1.88 2.70
N LYS A 107 -3.04 2.45 1.66
CA LYS A 107 -3.64 3.80 1.68
C LYS A 107 -5.11 3.73 2.05
N ASN A 108 -5.87 2.84 1.41
CA ASN A 108 -7.27 2.59 1.71
C ASN A 108 -7.67 1.19 1.20
N VAL A 109 -8.22 0.38 2.10
CA VAL A 109 -8.85 -0.93 1.79
C VAL A 109 -10.07 -1.07 2.67
N HIS A 110 -11.24 -1.22 2.07
CA HIS A 110 -12.51 -1.14 2.78
C HIS A 110 -13.32 -2.45 2.77
N SER A 111 -13.03 -3.39 1.86
CA SER A 111 -13.72 -4.67 1.80
C SER A 111 -12.93 -5.79 2.49
N ASP A 112 -13.65 -6.80 3.00
CA ASP A 112 -13.04 -8.00 3.57
C ASP A 112 -12.28 -8.81 2.52
N ASN A 113 -12.78 -8.83 1.28
CA ASN A 113 -12.10 -9.47 0.17
C ASN A 113 -10.76 -8.78 -0.15
N GLY A 114 -10.73 -7.44 -0.13
CA GLY A 114 -9.49 -6.67 -0.32
C GLY A 114 -8.47 -6.96 0.78
N ARG A 115 -8.89 -7.00 2.04
CA ARG A 115 -8.04 -7.35 3.20
C ARG A 115 -7.47 -8.76 3.08
N GLU A 116 -8.31 -9.74 2.75
CA GLU A 116 -7.88 -11.12 2.58
C GLU A 116 -6.87 -11.26 1.42
N ASN A 117 -7.15 -10.62 0.28
CA ASN A 117 -6.23 -10.63 -0.88
C ASN A 117 -4.86 -10.06 -0.53
N LEU A 118 -4.81 -8.95 0.23
CA LEU A 118 -3.53 -8.37 0.70
C LEU A 118 -2.76 -9.33 1.60
N LEU A 119 -3.42 -9.87 2.63
CA LEU A 119 -2.77 -10.74 3.61
C LEU A 119 -2.27 -12.04 2.96
N SER A 120 -3.09 -12.67 2.12
CA SER A 120 -2.74 -13.92 1.44
C SER A 120 -1.60 -13.73 0.44
N SER A 121 -1.61 -12.62 -0.32
CA SER A 121 -0.54 -12.32 -1.27
C SER A 121 0.81 -12.10 -0.60
N VAL A 122 0.82 -11.42 0.55
CA VAL A 122 2.06 -11.20 1.32
C VAL A 122 2.54 -12.50 1.96
N SER A 123 1.61 -13.31 2.50
CA SER A 123 1.96 -14.62 3.09
C SER A 123 2.62 -15.56 2.09
N SER A 124 2.18 -15.53 0.83
CA SER A 124 2.73 -16.37 -0.25
C SER A 124 4.12 -15.92 -0.71
N ASN A 125 4.57 -14.74 -0.32
CA ASN A 125 5.84 -14.13 -0.76
C ASN A 125 6.68 -13.73 0.46
N GLY A 126 7.56 -14.62 0.92
CA GLY A 126 8.29 -14.51 2.20
C GLY A 126 9.11 -13.21 2.42
N ASN A 127 9.46 -12.48 1.35
CA ASN A 127 10.18 -11.20 1.41
C ASN A 127 9.28 -9.97 1.38
N TRP A 128 7.96 -10.16 1.40
CA TRP A 128 6.99 -9.07 1.30
C TRP A 128 6.48 -8.64 2.66
N MET A 129 6.11 -7.37 2.80
CA MET A 129 5.62 -6.79 4.05
C MET A 129 4.57 -5.72 3.79
N LEU A 130 3.55 -5.67 4.63
CA LEU A 130 2.58 -4.59 4.65
C LEU A 130 3.03 -3.45 5.55
N MET A 131 2.73 -2.23 5.15
CA MET A 131 2.90 -1.05 5.98
C MET A 131 1.74 -0.06 5.83
N SER A 132 1.52 0.77 6.83
CA SER A 132 0.53 1.84 6.79
C SER A 132 0.88 2.95 7.79
N THR A 133 0.28 4.13 7.64
CA THR A 133 0.20 5.08 8.73
C THR A 133 -0.86 4.63 9.75
N PRO A 134 -0.81 5.05 11.03
CA PRO A 134 -1.82 4.70 12.01
C PRO A 134 -3.24 5.13 11.62
N GLU A 135 -3.37 6.27 10.92
CA GLU A 135 -4.64 6.81 10.43
C GLU A 135 -5.25 5.87 9.38
N ARG A 136 -4.46 5.54 8.35
CA ARG A 136 -4.88 4.63 7.27
C ARG A 136 -5.15 3.21 7.78
N PHE A 137 -4.39 2.77 8.78
CA PHE A 137 -4.64 1.49 9.46
C PHE A 137 -6.01 1.47 10.13
N ILE A 138 -6.41 2.53 10.85
CA ILE A 138 -7.73 2.60 11.50
C ILE A 138 -8.86 2.58 10.47
N GLU A 139 -8.70 3.29 9.36
CA GLU A 139 -9.66 3.32 8.26
C GLU A 139 -9.80 1.96 7.57
N SER A 140 -8.67 1.30 7.29
CA SER A 140 -8.65 0.02 6.59
C SER A 140 -9.01 -1.17 7.48
N PHE A 141 -8.78 -1.08 8.79
CA PHE A 141 -9.10 -2.11 9.78
C PHE A 141 -9.87 -1.48 10.95
N PRO A 142 -11.17 -1.20 10.77
CA PRO A 142 -12.00 -0.56 11.77
C PRO A 142 -12.13 -1.43 13.03
N SER A 143 -12.48 -0.82 14.17
CA SER A 143 -12.47 -1.46 15.50
C SER A 143 -13.35 -2.70 15.57
N GLU A 144 -14.45 -2.70 14.83
CA GLU A 144 -15.51 -3.73 14.86
C GLU A 144 -14.99 -5.11 14.43
N ASN A 145 -14.05 -5.15 13.48
CA ASN A 145 -13.52 -6.41 12.94
C ASN A 145 -11.99 -6.52 13.02
N ARG A 146 -11.30 -5.55 13.65
CA ARG A 146 -9.83 -5.51 13.72
C ARG A 146 -9.22 -6.72 14.40
N ASP A 147 -9.87 -7.26 15.40
CA ASP A 147 -9.38 -8.44 16.11
C ASP A 147 -9.41 -9.69 15.22
N LEU A 148 -10.41 -9.84 14.37
CA LEU A 148 -10.48 -10.90 13.36
C LEU A 148 -9.28 -10.79 12.40
N TRP A 149 -9.02 -9.61 11.87
CA TRP A 149 -7.90 -9.37 10.94
C TRP A 149 -6.53 -9.52 11.59
N ASN A 150 -6.41 -9.17 12.89
CA ASN A 150 -5.17 -9.42 13.64
C ASN A 150 -4.91 -10.94 13.82
N ILE A 151 -5.95 -11.72 14.10
CA ILE A 151 -5.85 -13.18 14.17
C ILE A 151 -5.43 -13.72 12.79
N ARG A 152 -6.13 -13.32 11.73
CA ARG A 152 -5.85 -13.76 10.36
C ARG A 152 -4.42 -13.43 9.93
N ALA A 153 -3.95 -12.20 10.17
CA ALA A 153 -2.57 -11.79 9.87
C ALA A 153 -1.54 -12.62 10.63
N ARG A 154 -1.79 -12.90 11.91
CA ARG A 154 -0.93 -13.74 12.73
C ARG A 154 -0.86 -15.17 12.19
N ASP A 155 -2.00 -15.77 11.84
CA ASP A 155 -2.07 -17.14 11.33
C ASP A 155 -1.36 -17.29 9.98
N LEU A 156 -1.37 -16.24 9.17
CA LEU A 156 -0.61 -16.14 7.92
C LEU A 156 0.86 -15.71 8.10
N GLY A 157 1.30 -15.40 9.31
CA GLY A 157 2.65 -14.90 9.56
C GLY A 157 2.91 -13.47 9.04
N VAL A 158 1.88 -12.74 8.65
CA VAL A 158 1.98 -11.39 8.08
C VAL A 158 2.03 -10.32 9.17
N LYS A 159 2.90 -9.32 8.98
CA LYS A 159 2.98 -8.13 9.85
C LYS A 159 2.54 -6.90 9.07
N LEU A 160 1.72 -6.08 9.71
CA LEU A 160 1.41 -4.74 9.22
C LEU A 160 2.17 -3.72 10.08
N VAL A 161 3.18 -3.09 9.50
CA VAL A 161 4.08 -2.22 10.24
C VAL A 161 3.77 -0.73 9.99
N ARG A 162 4.07 0.09 10.99
CA ARG A 162 3.99 1.55 10.87
C ARG A 162 4.99 2.06 9.85
N VAL A 163 4.54 2.97 8.97
CA VAL A 163 5.44 3.76 8.09
C VAL A 163 6.38 4.60 8.94
N GLY A 164 7.68 4.62 8.60
CA GLY A 164 8.68 5.43 9.27
C GLY A 164 9.83 4.63 9.90
N ARG A 165 10.63 5.29 10.76
CA ARG A 165 11.86 4.71 11.34
C ARG A 165 11.59 3.52 12.26
N HIS A 166 10.50 3.58 13.02
CA HIS A 166 10.13 2.52 13.97
C HIS A 166 9.03 1.66 13.34
N ARG A 167 9.39 0.45 12.95
CA ARG A 167 8.48 -0.54 12.35
C ARG A 167 7.67 -1.25 13.43
N ILE A 168 6.76 -0.52 14.05
CA ILE A 168 5.85 -1.06 15.07
C ILE A 168 4.73 -1.84 14.37
N ASP A 169 4.45 -3.06 14.81
CA ASP A 169 3.30 -3.85 14.36
C ASP A 169 2.01 -3.17 14.81
N LEU A 170 1.23 -2.67 13.87
CA LEU A 170 0.03 -1.87 14.13
C LEU A 170 -1.10 -2.69 14.75
N PHE A 171 -1.26 -3.96 14.38
CA PHE A 171 -2.26 -4.82 15.01
C PHE A 171 -1.97 -5.02 16.50
N LYS A 172 -0.72 -5.31 16.86
CA LYS A 172 -0.31 -5.47 18.25
C LYS A 172 -0.38 -4.16 19.02
N ALA A 173 0.08 -3.08 18.40
CA ALA A 173 0.08 -1.76 19.02
C ALA A 173 -1.36 -1.27 19.32
N SER A 174 -2.31 -1.49 18.42
CA SER A 174 -3.70 -1.04 18.60
C SER A 174 -4.42 -1.65 19.81
N LYS A 175 -3.92 -2.78 20.32
CA LYS A 175 -4.43 -3.46 21.54
C LYS A 175 -3.82 -2.93 22.83
N ASN A 176 -2.75 -2.14 22.75
CA ASN A 176 -2.01 -1.64 23.91
C ASN A 176 -1.92 -0.12 23.84
N ARG A 177 -2.56 0.58 24.80
CA ARG A 177 -2.63 2.05 24.84
C ARG A 177 -1.24 2.72 24.81
N ILE A 178 -0.25 2.15 25.51
CA ILE A 178 1.11 2.67 25.56
C ILE A 178 1.80 2.45 24.21
N ALA A 179 1.72 1.25 23.64
CA ALA A 179 2.30 0.94 22.34
C ALA A 179 1.65 1.78 21.22
N TRP A 180 0.33 2.01 21.32
CA TRP A 180 -0.39 2.87 20.38
C TRP A 180 0.08 4.33 20.44
N TYR A 181 0.38 4.82 21.63
CA TYR A 181 1.00 6.13 21.81
C TYR A 181 2.31 6.29 21.03
N TYR A 182 3.18 5.27 21.08
CA TYR A 182 4.42 5.29 20.28
C TYR A 182 4.18 5.10 18.78
N ALA A 183 3.13 4.40 18.39
CA ALA A 183 2.76 4.26 16.99
C ALA A 183 2.19 5.57 16.41
N LYS A 184 1.47 6.36 17.22
CA LYS A 184 0.80 7.61 16.86
C LYS A 184 1.22 8.79 17.74
N PRO A 185 2.49 9.21 17.73
CA PRO A 185 3.02 10.22 18.65
C PRO A 185 2.38 11.61 18.48
N LYS A 186 1.90 11.95 17.26
CA LYS A 186 1.27 13.26 17.00
C LYS A 186 -0.01 13.49 17.79
N TRP A 187 -0.70 12.46 18.22
CA TRP A 187 -1.93 12.57 19.00
C TRP A 187 -1.71 13.14 20.41
N PHE A 188 -0.53 12.95 20.95
CA PHE A 188 -0.22 13.41 22.31
C PHE A 188 0.17 14.89 22.36
N PHE A 189 0.74 15.41 21.28
CA PHE A 189 1.23 16.79 21.23
C PHE A 189 0.24 17.76 20.60
N GLY A 190 -0.95 17.31 20.18
CA GLY A 190 -1.97 18.19 19.58
C GLY A 190 -1.55 18.82 18.26
N ILE A 191 -0.60 18.19 17.54
CA ILE A 191 -0.06 18.66 16.25
C ILE A 191 -0.59 17.76 15.14
#